data_d74f18a97b9a5691e25d2f51769e7888
#
_entry.id   d74f18a97b9a5691e25d2f51769e7888
#
_cell.length_a   1.000
_cell.length_b   1.000
_cell.length_c   1.000
_cell.angle_alpha   90.00
_cell.angle_beta   90.00
_cell.angle_gamma   90.00
#
_symmetry.space_group_name_H-M   'P 1'
#
loop_
_entity.id
_entity.type
_entity.pdbx_description
1 polymer ?
#
loop_
_entity_poly.entity_id
_entity_poly.type
_entity_poly.pdbx_seq_one_letter_code
_entity_poly.pdbx_strand_id
1 'polypeptide(L)' 'MKKVIFGSEVSNTDVINYLEIPIVISGVNNAIVVAHDNGILIIDREKVEDLKAILENEIEKE' A
#
# COMPACT_ATOMS: atom_id res chain seq x y z
N MET A 1 4.51 10.42 -14.39
CA MET A 1 3.59 10.48 -13.25
C MET A 1 2.77 9.21 -13.13
N LYS A 2 2.85 8.61 -11.99
CA LYS A 2 2.19 7.33 -11.76
C LYS A 2 0.75 7.60 -11.38
N LYS A 3 -0.15 6.91 -12.02
CA LYS A 3 -1.56 7.25 -11.94
C LYS A 3 -2.29 6.45 -10.87
N VAL A 4 -3.15 7.14 -10.13
CA VAL A 4 -4.01 6.53 -9.15
C VAL A 4 -5.44 6.96 -9.46
N ILE A 5 -6.34 6.00 -9.54
CA ILE A 5 -7.74 6.27 -9.82
C ILE A 5 -8.53 5.86 -8.60
N PHE A 6 -9.26 6.82 -8.04
CA PHE A 6 -10.09 6.57 -6.85
C PHE A 6 -11.53 6.33 -7.29
N GLY A 7 -12.06 5.19 -6.90
CA GLY A 7 -13.46 4.90 -7.10
C GLY A 7 -14.28 5.54 -6.01
N SER A 8 -15.33 4.85 -5.57
CA SER A 8 -16.21 5.36 -4.55
C SER A 8 -15.81 4.83 -3.18
N GLU A 9 -16.19 5.56 -2.14
CA GLU A 9 -16.06 5.12 -0.75
C GLU A 9 -14.63 4.85 -0.34
N VAL A 10 -13.74 5.74 -0.74
CA VAL A 10 -12.35 5.70 -0.32
C VAL A 10 -12.15 6.81 0.69
N SER A 11 -11.63 6.48 1.86
CA SER A 11 -11.39 7.48 2.89
C SER A 11 -10.14 7.12 3.68
N ASN A 12 -9.46 8.15 4.16
CA ASN A 12 -8.29 8.02 5.02
C ASN A 12 -7.27 7.04 4.44
N THR A 13 -7.05 7.11 3.13
CA THR A 13 -6.20 6.16 2.41
C THR A 13 -5.19 6.92 1.60
N ASP A 14 -3.93 6.52 1.73
CA ASP A 14 -2.84 7.08 0.93
C ASP A 14 -2.39 6.05 -0.07
N VAL A 15 -2.19 6.47 -1.31
CA VAL A 15 -1.71 5.59 -2.36
C VAL A 15 -0.51 6.25 -3.01
N ILE A 16 0.61 5.55 -3.02
CA ILE A 16 1.82 6.00 -3.66
C ILE A 16 2.16 4.99 -4.74
N ASN A 17 2.10 5.44 -5.99
CA ASN A 17 2.30 4.55 -7.12
C ASN A 17 3.55 4.96 -7.90
N TYR A 18 4.57 4.13 -7.83
CA TYR A 18 5.80 4.32 -8.59
C TYR A 18 5.80 3.55 -9.90
N LEU A 19 4.74 2.79 -10.16
CA LEU A 19 4.68 1.97 -11.36
C LEU A 19 4.14 2.76 -12.53
N GLU A 20 4.37 2.24 -13.73
CA GLU A 20 3.85 2.84 -14.94
C GLU A 20 2.40 2.48 -15.18
N ILE A 21 1.95 1.40 -14.57
CA ILE A 21 0.55 0.99 -14.70
C ILE A 21 -0.28 1.71 -13.66
N PRO A 22 -1.55 1.96 -13.97
CA PRO A 22 -2.40 2.66 -13.01
C PRO A 22 -2.84 1.74 -11.87
N ILE A 23 -3.16 2.37 -10.75
CA ILE A 23 -3.73 1.69 -9.60
C ILE A 23 -5.14 2.22 -9.41
N VAL A 24 -6.08 1.32 -9.30
CA VAL A 24 -7.48 1.68 -9.07
C VAL A 24 -7.86 1.14 -7.71
N ILE A 25 -8.40 2.00 -6.85
CA ILE A 25 -8.90 1.57 -5.55
C ILE A 25 -10.33 2.07 -5.37
N SER A 26 -11.13 1.28 -4.70
CA SER A 26 -12.50 1.61 -4.43
C SER A 26 -12.94 0.85 -3.19
N GLY A 27 -13.73 1.49 -2.35
CA GLY A 27 -14.21 0.86 -1.13
C GLY A 27 -13.11 0.58 -0.12
N VAL A 28 -12.03 1.34 -0.17
CA VAL A 28 -10.87 1.13 0.71
C VAL A 28 -10.81 2.26 1.71
N ASN A 29 -10.68 1.91 2.97
CA ASN A 29 -10.66 2.88 4.05
C ASN A 29 -9.50 2.61 4.99
N ASN A 30 -8.89 3.68 5.46
CA ASN A 30 -7.90 3.62 6.53
C ASN A 30 -6.69 2.76 6.13
N ALA A 31 -6.19 2.95 4.93
CA ALA A 31 -5.14 2.11 4.40
C ALA A 31 -4.00 2.92 3.80
N ILE A 32 -2.87 2.26 3.64
CA ILE A 32 -1.72 2.81 2.94
C ILE A 32 -1.33 1.80 1.87
N VAL A 33 -1.22 2.27 0.64
CA VAL A 33 -0.84 1.44 -0.49
C VAL A 33 0.39 2.05 -1.13
N VAL A 34 1.44 1.25 -1.25
CA VAL A 34 2.66 1.68 -1.93
C VAL A 34 3.00 0.64 -2.97
N ALA A 35 3.04 1.06 -4.22
CA ALA A 35 3.33 0.16 -5.33
C ALA A 35 4.67 0.54 -5.94
N HIS A 36 5.57 -0.41 -5.99
CA HIS A 36 6.92 -0.20 -6.50
C HIS A 36 7.34 -1.43 -7.28
N ASP A 37 8.35 -1.29 -8.12
CA ASP A 37 8.86 -2.40 -8.91
C ASP A 37 9.21 -3.61 -8.06
N ASN A 38 9.71 -3.35 -6.87
CA ASN A 38 10.21 -4.42 -6.00
C ASN A 38 9.12 -5.07 -5.18
N GLY A 39 7.94 -4.50 -5.19
CA GLY A 39 6.86 -5.08 -4.40
C GLY A 39 5.75 -4.09 -4.17
N ILE A 40 4.64 -4.61 -3.69
CA ILE A 40 3.47 -3.80 -3.40
C ILE A 40 3.11 -4.02 -1.94
N LEU A 41 2.95 -2.92 -1.22
CA LEU A 41 2.53 -2.95 0.18
C LEU A 41 1.11 -2.45 0.27
N ILE A 42 0.27 -3.20 0.96
CA ILE A 42 -1.08 -2.76 1.29
C ILE A 42 -1.27 -3.05 2.76
N ILE A 43 -1.52 -2.00 3.53
CA ILE A 43 -1.58 -2.17 4.98
C ILE A 43 -2.64 -1.25 5.55
N ASP A 44 -3.31 -1.72 6.60
CA ASP A 44 -4.22 -0.91 7.38
C ASP A 44 -3.38 0.09 8.19
N ARG A 45 -3.83 1.35 8.23
CA ARG A 45 -3.08 2.38 8.95
C ARG A 45 -2.80 2.02 10.38
N GLU A 46 -3.72 1.31 11.00
CA GLU A 46 -3.57 0.97 12.41
C GLU A 46 -2.60 -0.18 12.62
N LYS A 47 -2.16 -0.80 11.54
CA LYS A 47 -1.23 -1.92 11.62
C LYS A 47 0.17 -1.55 11.15
N VAL A 48 0.43 -0.27 10.95
CA VAL A 48 1.73 0.16 10.46
C VAL A 48 2.86 -0.29 11.39
N GLU A 49 2.60 -0.30 12.69
CA GLU A 49 3.63 -0.72 13.64
C GLU A 49 3.99 -2.19 13.48
N ASP A 50 3.07 -2.99 12.96
CA ASP A 50 3.35 -4.40 12.72
C ASP A 50 4.25 -4.62 11.52
N LEU A 51 4.32 -3.62 10.64
CA LEU A 51 5.07 -3.75 9.41
C LEU A 51 6.54 -4.06 9.67
N LYS A 52 7.11 -3.40 10.67
CA LYS A 52 8.51 -3.60 10.98
C LYS A 52 8.77 -5.04 11.40
N ALA A 53 7.90 -5.59 12.22
CA ALA A 53 8.05 -6.97 12.66
C ALA A 53 7.92 -7.95 11.49
N ILE A 54 7.00 -7.65 10.57
CA ILE A 54 6.80 -8.50 9.40
C ILE A 54 8.06 -8.51 8.54
N LEU A 55 8.62 -7.34 8.29
CA LEU A 55 9.81 -7.24 7.45
C LEU A 55 11.02 -7.88 8.12
N GLU A 56 11.13 -7.72 9.43
CA GLU A 56 12.24 -8.32 10.14
C GLU A 56 12.17 -9.84 10.11
N ASN A 57 10.97 -10.39 10.20
CA ASN A 57 10.81 -11.83 10.11
C ASN A 57 11.23 -12.35 8.73
N GLU A 58 10.88 -11.63 7.69
CA GLU A 58 11.26 -12.08 6.36
C GLU A 58 12.75 -12.02 6.13
N ILE A 59 13.37 -10.99 6.67
CA ILE A 59 14.81 -10.84 6.53
C ILE A 59 15.53 -11.94 7.28
N GLU A 60 15.06 -12.27 8.47
CA GLU A 60 15.73 -13.26 9.30
C GLU A 60 15.58 -14.67 8.75
N LYS A 61 14.60 -14.89 7.91
CA LYS A 61 14.43 -16.19 7.30
C LYS A 61 15.45 -16.48 6.23
N GLU A 62 16.13 -15.46 5.81
CA GLU A 62 17.18 -15.62 4.82
C GLU A 62 18.39 -16.28 5.45
#